data_e6c34260b72f6a01c3e152d5141bbb02
#
_entry.id   e6c34260b72f6a01c3e152d5141bbb02
#
_cell.length_a   1.000
_cell.length_b   1.000
_cell.length_c   1.000
_cell.angle_alpha   90.00
_cell.angle_beta   90.00
_cell.angle_gamma   90.00
#
_symmetry.space_group_name_H-M   'P 1'
#
loop_
_entity.id
_entity.type
_entity.pdbx_description
1 polymer ?
#
loop_
_entity_poly.entity_id
_entity_poly.type
_entity_poly.pdbx_seq_one_letter_code
_entity_poly.pdbx_strand_id
1 'polypeptide(L)'
;MKWLNKLERKFGNIYISNLMLYIVVGTLIVYIFAYLFPDLPILYYLGFDRDAIFSGQVWRVLTFILEPYNDSPVFMLISCYFYWMIGSELERAWGGFRFNLFYFVGVLGTIIGGLITGFASCHFLNLSLFLAYAAIFPDTRFMLFFIIPIKAKYIAYVDAALLAVQFLMYIRIGLWPYSLAILIAFANFFLFFGSIFFRKVRDHFKYRKVRKNFRSQIQMSRRDNDDE
;
A
#
# COMPACT_ATOMS: atom_id res chain seq x y z
N MET A 1 1.63 -5.74 -17.89
CA MET A 1 1.14 -7.10 -17.56
C MET A 1 0.09 -7.52 -18.57
N LYS A 2 0.29 -8.64 -19.30
CA LYS A 2 -0.64 -9.07 -20.38
C LYS A 2 -2.05 -9.40 -19.87
N TRP A 3 -2.15 -10.02 -18.67
CA TRP A 3 -3.44 -10.38 -18.07
C TRP A 3 -4.26 -9.15 -17.65
N LEU A 4 -3.62 -8.13 -17.07
CA LEU A 4 -4.24 -6.88 -16.63
C LEU A 4 -4.82 -6.11 -17.83
N ASN A 5 -4.06 -6.02 -18.93
CA ASN A 5 -4.54 -5.39 -20.17
C ASN A 5 -5.70 -6.17 -20.80
N LYS A 6 -5.75 -7.51 -20.65
CA LYS A 6 -6.86 -8.33 -21.15
C LYS A 6 -8.14 -8.08 -20.34
N LEU A 7 -8.03 -7.98 -19.02
CA LEU A 7 -9.16 -7.65 -18.12
C LEU A 7 -9.66 -6.23 -18.38
N GLU A 8 -8.76 -5.26 -18.48
CA GLU A 8 -9.11 -3.87 -18.77
C GLU A 8 -9.83 -3.70 -20.12
N ARG A 9 -9.42 -4.43 -21.16
CA ARG A 9 -10.11 -4.41 -22.45
C ARG A 9 -11.54 -4.98 -22.38
N LYS A 10 -11.81 -5.88 -21.43
CA LYS A 10 -13.13 -6.51 -21.27
C LYS A 10 -14.03 -5.74 -20.30
N PHE A 11 -13.47 -5.20 -19.22
CA PHE A 11 -14.20 -4.62 -18.09
C PHE A 11 -13.76 -3.19 -17.74
N GLY A 12 -12.93 -2.55 -18.54
CA GLY A 12 -12.30 -1.26 -18.24
C GLY A 12 -13.27 -0.10 -18.00
N ASN A 13 -14.52 -0.22 -18.47
CA ASN A 13 -15.58 0.77 -18.22
C ASN A 13 -16.28 0.57 -16.86
N ILE A 14 -16.05 -0.56 -16.19
CA ILE A 14 -16.69 -0.90 -14.92
C ILE A 14 -15.68 -0.57 -13.80
N TYR A 15 -15.76 0.64 -13.28
CA TYR A 15 -14.98 1.05 -12.12
C TYR A 15 -15.70 2.16 -11.36
N ILE A 16 -15.40 2.29 -10.09
CA ILE A 16 -15.88 3.37 -9.22
C ILE A 16 -14.88 4.51 -9.34
N SER A 17 -15.30 5.62 -9.93
CA SER A 17 -14.47 6.83 -9.98
C SER A 17 -14.30 7.42 -8.58
N ASN A 18 -13.10 7.91 -8.27
CA ASN A 18 -12.76 8.45 -6.95
C ASN A 18 -13.02 7.46 -5.79
N LEU A 19 -12.76 6.16 -5.99
CA LEU A 19 -13.01 5.11 -4.99
C LEU A 19 -12.46 5.49 -3.61
N MET A 20 -11.23 6.02 -3.56
CA MET A 20 -10.60 6.36 -2.29
C MET A 20 -11.30 7.51 -1.55
N LEU A 21 -11.93 8.43 -2.27
CA LEU A 21 -12.73 9.49 -1.67
C LEU A 21 -13.93 8.91 -0.89
N TYR A 22 -14.65 7.94 -1.49
CA TYR A 22 -15.79 7.30 -0.81
C TYR A 22 -15.36 6.55 0.44
N ILE A 23 -14.23 5.84 0.37
CA ILE A 23 -13.68 5.10 1.52
C ILE A 23 -13.30 6.08 2.63
N VAL A 24 -12.54 7.13 2.32
CA VAL A 24 -12.08 8.13 3.29
C VAL A 24 -13.25 8.87 3.93
N VAL A 25 -14.26 9.27 3.14
CA VAL A 25 -15.47 9.91 3.66
C VAL A 25 -16.25 8.96 4.58
N GLY A 26 -16.41 7.69 4.17
CA GLY A 26 -17.04 6.67 5.00
C GLY A 26 -16.30 6.45 6.32
N THR A 27 -14.97 6.33 6.28
CA THR A 27 -14.12 6.19 7.47
C THR A 27 -14.23 7.42 8.39
N LEU A 28 -14.26 8.63 7.82
CA LEU A 28 -14.43 9.86 8.59
C LEU A 28 -15.80 9.92 9.28
N ILE A 29 -16.86 9.51 8.58
CA ILE A 29 -18.22 9.42 9.16
C ILE A 29 -18.20 8.44 10.34
N VAL A 30 -17.67 7.24 10.16
CA VAL A 30 -17.56 6.24 11.25
C VAL A 30 -16.77 6.80 12.43
N TYR A 31 -15.65 7.46 12.15
CA TYR A 31 -14.83 8.09 13.19
C TYR A 31 -15.61 9.15 14.00
N ILE A 32 -16.33 10.05 13.31
CA ILE A 32 -17.14 11.09 13.96
C ILE A 32 -18.23 10.45 14.84
N PHE A 33 -18.93 9.44 14.33
CA PHE A 33 -19.96 8.74 15.11
C PHE A 33 -19.35 8.05 16.34
N ALA A 34 -18.22 7.36 16.21
CA ALA A 34 -17.55 6.72 17.33
C ALA A 34 -17.05 7.73 18.37
N TYR A 35 -16.61 8.90 17.92
CA TYR A 35 -16.15 9.99 18.79
C TYR A 35 -17.29 10.68 19.55
N LEU A 36 -18.44 10.89 18.88
CA LEU A 36 -19.62 11.54 19.49
C LEU A 36 -20.39 10.60 20.43
N PHE A 37 -20.33 9.30 20.20
CA PHE A 37 -21.07 8.29 20.97
C PHE A 37 -20.11 7.23 21.54
N PRO A 38 -19.23 7.60 22.49
CA PRO A 38 -18.21 6.70 23.02
C PRO A 38 -18.79 5.49 23.77
N ASP A 39 -20.01 5.60 24.30
CA ASP A 39 -20.73 4.52 24.98
C ASP A 39 -21.23 3.43 24.02
N LEU A 40 -21.31 3.74 22.70
CA LEU A 40 -21.70 2.77 21.68
C LEU A 40 -20.45 2.09 21.11
N PRO A 41 -20.34 0.77 21.15
CA PRO A 41 -19.17 0.06 20.64
C PRO A 41 -19.20 -0.05 19.11
N ILE A 42 -19.29 1.10 18.40
CA ILE A 42 -19.45 1.20 16.94
C ILE A 42 -18.30 0.48 16.24
N LEU A 43 -17.06 0.77 16.64
CA LEU A 43 -15.86 0.17 16.03
C LEU A 43 -15.83 -1.34 16.22
N TYR A 44 -16.28 -1.83 17.37
CA TYR A 44 -16.42 -3.27 17.61
C TYR A 44 -17.39 -3.93 16.61
N TYR A 45 -18.55 -3.31 16.33
CA TYR A 45 -19.54 -3.87 15.41
C TYR A 45 -19.16 -3.74 13.93
N LEU A 46 -18.28 -2.81 13.58
CA LEU A 46 -17.82 -2.62 12.21
C LEU A 46 -16.52 -3.39 11.90
N GLY A 47 -15.70 -3.66 12.92
CA GLY A 47 -14.45 -4.41 12.77
C GLY A 47 -14.67 -5.85 12.30
N PHE A 48 -13.68 -6.40 11.61
CA PHE A 48 -13.70 -7.77 11.14
C PHE A 48 -13.61 -8.75 12.33
N ASP A 49 -14.57 -9.65 12.40
CA ASP A 49 -14.60 -10.73 13.38
C ASP A 49 -15.20 -11.97 12.70
N ARG A 50 -14.39 -13.02 12.56
CA ARG A 50 -14.80 -14.24 11.85
C ARG A 50 -15.99 -14.92 12.50
N ASP A 51 -16.00 -15.04 13.83
CA ASP A 51 -17.01 -15.79 14.55
C ASP A 51 -18.35 -15.04 14.56
N ALA A 52 -18.29 -13.71 14.63
CA ALA A 52 -19.45 -12.84 14.46
C ALA A 52 -20.02 -12.90 13.02
N ILE A 53 -19.17 -12.96 12.00
CA ILE A 53 -19.59 -13.12 10.59
C ILE A 53 -20.36 -14.43 10.42
N PHE A 54 -19.83 -15.54 10.94
CA PHE A 54 -20.49 -16.84 10.86
C PHE A 54 -21.78 -16.91 11.70
N SER A 55 -21.95 -16.07 12.73
CA SER A 55 -23.19 -15.91 13.50
C SER A 55 -24.23 -14.99 12.84
N GLY A 56 -23.96 -14.52 11.60
CA GLY A 56 -24.91 -13.74 10.80
C GLY A 56 -24.58 -12.25 10.66
N GLN A 57 -23.51 -11.72 11.26
CA GLN A 57 -23.10 -10.32 11.13
C GLN A 57 -22.27 -10.11 9.84
N VAL A 58 -22.86 -10.45 8.70
CA VAL A 58 -22.17 -10.46 7.39
C VAL A 58 -21.67 -9.10 6.91
N TRP A 59 -22.24 -8.00 7.42
CA TRP A 59 -21.77 -6.65 7.08
C TRP A 59 -20.32 -6.41 7.45
N ARG A 60 -19.79 -7.09 8.48
CA ARG A 60 -18.38 -6.98 8.92
C ARG A 60 -17.36 -7.33 7.84
N VAL A 61 -17.77 -8.12 6.84
CA VAL A 61 -16.95 -8.46 5.66
C VAL A 61 -16.61 -7.22 4.83
N LEU A 62 -17.41 -6.17 4.88
CA LEU A 62 -17.19 -4.92 4.13
C LEU A 62 -16.89 -3.73 5.04
N THR A 63 -17.51 -3.67 6.22
CA THR A 63 -17.41 -2.48 7.08
C THR A 63 -16.02 -2.30 7.71
N PHE A 64 -15.21 -3.35 7.83
CA PHE A 64 -13.84 -3.24 8.32
C PHE A 64 -12.96 -2.32 7.45
N ILE A 65 -13.36 -2.07 6.18
CA ILE A 65 -12.68 -1.13 5.28
C ILE A 65 -12.78 0.31 5.81
N LEU A 66 -13.82 0.60 6.59
CA LEU A 66 -14.10 1.91 7.16
C LEU A 66 -13.52 2.10 8.56
N GLU A 67 -12.64 1.19 9.00
CA GLU A 67 -11.94 1.30 10.27
C GLU A 67 -11.09 2.57 10.32
N PRO A 68 -11.21 3.39 11.39
CA PRO A 68 -10.44 4.63 11.52
C PRO A 68 -8.92 4.40 11.53
N TYR A 69 -8.20 5.30 10.89
CA TYR A 69 -6.74 5.20 10.76
C TYR A 69 -5.98 5.60 12.03
N ASN A 70 -6.59 6.45 12.86
CA ASN A 70 -6.00 6.98 14.10
C ASN A 70 -7.08 7.36 15.10
N ASP A 71 -6.73 7.30 16.38
CA ASP A 71 -7.61 7.69 17.49
C ASP A 71 -7.64 9.22 17.69
N SER A 72 -6.53 9.90 17.41
CA SER A 72 -6.42 11.35 17.55
C SER A 72 -7.11 12.07 16.38
N PRO A 73 -8.02 13.06 16.65
CA PRO A 73 -8.73 13.80 15.59
C PRO A 73 -7.81 14.45 14.57
N VAL A 74 -6.72 15.07 15.02
CA VAL A 74 -5.76 15.74 14.14
C VAL A 74 -5.07 14.76 13.22
N PHE A 75 -4.56 13.65 13.77
CA PHE A 75 -3.90 12.61 12.96
C PHE A 75 -4.89 11.86 12.08
N MET A 76 -6.15 11.71 12.50
CA MET A 76 -7.20 11.16 11.67
C MET A 76 -7.45 11.98 10.40
N LEU A 77 -7.59 13.32 10.53
CA LEU A 77 -7.75 14.21 9.39
C LEU A 77 -6.54 14.19 8.45
N ILE A 78 -5.33 14.21 9.01
CA ILE A 78 -4.08 14.11 8.24
C ILE A 78 -4.04 12.78 7.47
N SER A 79 -4.38 11.67 8.11
CA SER A 79 -4.41 10.34 7.46
C SER A 79 -5.48 10.27 6.37
N CYS A 80 -6.67 10.82 6.60
CA CYS A 80 -7.73 10.89 5.61
C CYS A 80 -7.27 11.66 4.36
N TYR A 81 -6.69 12.85 4.56
CA TYR A 81 -6.14 13.64 3.46
C TYR A 81 -5.04 12.89 2.72
N PHE A 82 -4.13 12.25 3.44
CA PHE A 82 -3.00 11.51 2.88
C PHE A 82 -3.46 10.33 2.01
N TYR A 83 -4.38 9.50 2.49
CA TYR A 83 -4.90 8.37 1.72
C TYR A 83 -5.77 8.80 0.55
N TRP A 84 -6.57 9.86 0.70
CA TRP A 84 -7.31 10.45 -0.41
C TRP A 84 -6.36 10.94 -1.51
N MET A 85 -5.33 11.69 -1.15
CA MET A 85 -4.32 12.20 -2.09
C MET A 85 -3.60 11.07 -2.82
N ILE A 86 -3.08 10.09 -2.09
CA ILE A 86 -2.39 8.92 -2.66
C ILE A 86 -3.31 8.15 -3.61
N GLY A 87 -4.53 7.85 -3.18
CA GLY A 87 -5.48 7.11 -3.98
C GLY A 87 -5.87 7.86 -5.25
N SER A 88 -6.14 9.16 -5.16
CA SER A 88 -6.48 10.00 -6.32
C SER A 88 -5.34 10.10 -7.33
N GLU A 89 -4.10 10.26 -6.86
CA GLU A 89 -2.93 10.30 -7.73
C GLU A 89 -2.65 8.95 -8.41
N LEU A 90 -2.83 7.84 -7.67
CA LEU A 90 -2.72 6.49 -8.25
C LEU A 90 -3.81 6.23 -9.29
N GLU A 91 -5.05 6.63 -9.01
CA GLU A 91 -6.16 6.48 -9.93
C GLU A 91 -5.92 7.28 -11.23
N ARG A 92 -5.42 8.53 -11.13
CA ARG A 92 -5.06 9.35 -12.29
C ARG A 92 -3.93 8.77 -13.11
N ALA A 93 -2.88 8.25 -12.45
CA ALA A 93 -1.70 7.75 -13.14
C ALA A 93 -1.89 6.36 -13.74
N TRP A 94 -2.70 5.54 -13.13
CA TRP A 94 -2.81 4.12 -13.48
C TRP A 94 -4.12 3.78 -14.19
N GLY A 95 -5.11 4.66 -14.07
CA GLY A 95 -6.48 4.50 -14.56
C GLY A 95 -7.41 3.90 -13.51
N GLY A 96 -8.66 4.36 -13.49
CA GLY A 96 -9.65 3.98 -12.48
C GLY A 96 -9.87 2.48 -12.37
N PHE A 97 -9.98 1.77 -13.49
CA PHE A 97 -10.16 0.31 -13.49
C PHE A 97 -9.00 -0.43 -12.79
N ARG A 98 -7.74 -0.08 -13.11
CA ARG A 98 -6.56 -0.75 -12.53
C ARG A 98 -6.42 -0.46 -11.05
N PHE A 99 -6.71 0.78 -10.65
CA PHE A 99 -6.70 1.19 -9.25
C PHE A 99 -7.76 0.43 -8.45
N ASN A 100 -9.00 0.40 -8.95
CA ASN A 100 -10.09 -0.36 -8.33
C ASN A 100 -9.75 -1.85 -8.20
N LEU A 101 -9.22 -2.45 -9.27
CA LEU A 101 -8.84 -3.86 -9.26
C LEU A 101 -7.73 -4.13 -8.22
N PHE A 102 -6.73 -3.26 -8.12
CA PHE A 102 -5.68 -3.36 -7.10
C PHE A 102 -6.28 -3.32 -5.68
N TYR A 103 -7.17 -2.36 -5.44
CA TYR A 103 -7.78 -2.19 -4.13
C TYR A 103 -8.68 -3.36 -3.76
N PHE A 104 -9.56 -3.78 -4.65
CA PHE A 104 -10.47 -4.89 -4.42
C PHE A 104 -9.77 -6.24 -4.28
N VAL A 105 -8.71 -6.50 -5.04
CA VAL A 105 -7.89 -7.71 -4.86
C VAL A 105 -7.21 -7.70 -3.50
N GLY A 106 -6.72 -6.54 -3.05
CA GLY A 106 -6.18 -6.38 -1.72
C GLY A 106 -7.22 -6.62 -0.61
N VAL A 107 -8.42 -6.06 -0.75
CA VAL A 107 -9.55 -6.30 0.17
C VAL A 107 -9.93 -7.77 0.21
N LEU A 108 -10.09 -8.42 -0.95
CA LEU A 108 -10.39 -9.85 -1.01
C LEU A 108 -9.31 -10.71 -0.34
N GLY A 109 -8.03 -10.38 -0.59
CA GLY A 109 -6.92 -11.04 0.10
C GLY A 109 -7.00 -10.88 1.62
N THR A 110 -7.31 -9.67 2.09
CA THR A 110 -7.48 -9.36 3.52
C THR A 110 -8.66 -10.13 4.12
N ILE A 111 -9.79 -10.24 3.41
CA ILE A 111 -10.96 -11.03 3.84
C ILE A 111 -10.59 -12.52 3.94
N ILE A 112 -9.95 -13.09 2.91
CA ILE A 112 -9.53 -14.49 2.91
C ILE A 112 -8.56 -14.75 4.08
N GLY A 113 -7.58 -13.89 4.27
CA GLY A 113 -6.66 -13.95 5.40
C GLY A 113 -7.40 -13.87 6.73
N GLY A 114 -8.36 -12.96 6.86
CA GLY A 114 -9.17 -12.79 8.07
C GLY A 114 -10.05 -14.01 8.39
N LEU A 115 -10.63 -14.64 7.38
CA LEU A 115 -11.39 -15.88 7.57
C LEU A 115 -10.52 -17.05 8.06
N ILE A 116 -9.24 -17.09 7.65
CA ILE A 116 -8.29 -18.10 8.12
C ILE A 116 -7.82 -17.79 9.53
N THR A 117 -7.47 -16.53 9.82
CA THR A 117 -6.80 -16.11 11.05
C THR A 117 -7.74 -15.68 12.17
N GLY A 118 -9.01 -15.36 11.84
CA GLY A 118 -9.97 -14.73 12.75
C GLY A 118 -9.88 -13.20 12.80
N PHE A 119 -8.86 -12.59 12.18
CA PHE A 119 -8.60 -11.15 12.25
C PHE A 119 -8.29 -10.57 10.85
N ALA A 120 -8.87 -9.41 10.54
CA ALA A 120 -8.53 -8.62 9.36
C ALA A 120 -8.51 -7.12 9.70
N SER A 121 -7.58 -6.38 9.10
CA SER A 121 -7.50 -4.93 9.22
C SER A 121 -7.03 -4.34 7.89
N CYS A 122 -7.53 -3.16 7.55
CA CYS A 122 -7.09 -2.41 6.39
C CYS A 122 -5.71 -1.76 6.55
N HIS A 123 -5.12 -1.80 7.74
CA HIS A 123 -3.83 -1.19 8.02
C HIS A 123 -2.74 -1.62 7.02
N PHE A 124 -2.54 -2.94 6.87
CA PHE A 124 -1.53 -3.47 5.95
C PHE A 124 -1.88 -3.26 4.47
N LEU A 125 -3.18 -3.26 4.13
CA LEU A 125 -3.64 -2.90 2.79
C LEU A 125 -3.28 -1.46 2.44
N ASN A 126 -3.52 -0.53 3.36
CA ASN A 126 -3.20 0.88 3.18
C ASN A 126 -1.68 1.13 3.10
N LEU A 127 -0.86 0.37 3.84
CA LEU A 127 0.59 0.38 3.67
C LEU A 127 1.00 -0.10 2.27
N SER A 128 0.37 -1.17 1.75
CA SER A 128 0.63 -1.63 0.37
C SER A 128 0.25 -0.58 -0.68
N LEU A 129 -0.79 0.21 -0.43
CA LEU A 129 -1.20 1.35 -1.25
C LEU A 129 -0.11 2.44 -1.29
N PHE A 130 0.47 2.76 -0.13
CA PHE A 130 1.59 3.71 -0.05
C PHE A 130 2.83 3.20 -0.79
N LEU A 131 3.18 1.92 -0.64
CA LEU A 131 4.29 1.30 -1.38
C LEU A 131 4.05 1.37 -2.91
N ALA A 132 2.80 1.14 -3.35
CA ALA A 132 2.39 1.27 -4.74
C ALA A 132 2.58 2.70 -5.26
N TYR A 133 2.19 3.68 -4.46
CA TYR A 133 2.39 5.10 -4.76
C TYR A 133 3.87 5.45 -4.92
N ALA A 134 4.70 5.07 -3.97
CA ALA A 134 6.14 5.32 -4.00
C ALA A 134 6.84 4.61 -5.17
N ALA A 135 6.31 3.47 -5.65
CA ALA A 135 6.83 2.78 -6.82
C ALA A 135 6.57 3.57 -8.12
N ILE A 136 5.44 4.27 -8.23
CA ILE A 136 5.07 5.13 -9.38
C ILE A 136 5.71 6.50 -9.25
N PHE A 137 5.61 7.13 -8.08
CA PHE A 137 6.04 8.50 -7.80
C PHE A 137 7.21 8.58 -6.79
N PRO A 138 8.38 8.00 -7.08
CA PRO A 138 9.48 7.86 -6.11
C PRO A 138 10.09 9.20 -5.66
N ASP A 139 10.01 10.22 -6.50
CA ASP A 139 10.64 11.50 -6.25
C ASP A 139 9.67 12.58 -5.72
N THR A 140 8.38 12.24 -5.55
CA THR A 140 7.42 13.12 -4.87
C THR A 140 7.88 13.39 -3.44
N ARG A 141 7.80 14.65 -3.02
CA ARG A 141 8.23 15.08 -1.69
C ARG A 141 7.03 15.24 -0.78
N PHE A 142 7.06 14.54 0.34
CA PHE A 142 6.13 14.74 1.46
C PHE A 142 6.79 15.66 2.49
N MET A 143 6.04 16.66 2.95
CA MET A 143 6.49 17.53 4.04
C MET A 143 6.25 16.81 5.38
N LEU A 144 7.31 16.21 5.94
CA LEU A 144 7.21 15.63 7.27
C LEU A 144 7.14 16.77 8.30
N PHE A 145 6.11 16.75 9.16
CA PHE A 145 5.83 17.82 10.13
C PHE A 145 5.79 19.23 9.51
N PHE A 146 5.41 19.32 8.21
CA PHE A 146 5.37 20.59 7.44
C PHE A 146 6.72 21.30 7.29
N ILE A 147 7.83 20.69 7.70
CA ILE A 147 9.16 21.30 7.73
C ILE A 147 10.14 20.57 6.80
N ILE A 148 10.18 19.24 6.86
CA ILE A 148 11.23 18.44 6.20
C ILE A 148 10.70 17.78 4.93
N PRO A 149 11.15 18.19 3.72
CA PRO A 149 10.73 17.56 2.46
C PRO A 149 11.46 16.23 2.26
N ILE A 150 10.78 15.11 2.50
CA ILE A 150 11.32 13.76 2.28
C ILE A 150 10.71 13.14 1.04
N LYS A 151 11.53 12.51 0.18
CA LYS A 151 11.02 11.83 -1.01
C LYS A 151 10.27 10.55 -0.63
N ALA A 152 9.16 10.28 -1.32
CA ALA A 152 8.30 9.10 -1.12
C ALA A 152 9.10 7.78 -1.07
N LYS A 153 10.10 7.62 -1.91
CA LYS A 153 10.94 6.42 -1.94
C LYS A 153 11.67 6.13 -0.63
N TYR A 154 12.15 7.16 0.08
CA TYR A 154 12.86 6.95 1.35
C TYR A 154 11.90 6.54 2.46
N ILE A 155 10.71 7.15 2.50
CA ILE A 155 9.64 6.77 3.44
C ILE A 155 9.22 5.32 3.16
N ALA A 156 9.04 4.95 1.89
CA ALA A 156 8.67 3.59 1.49
C ALA A 156 9.75 2.54 1.84
N TYR A 157 11.04 2.90 1.77
CA TYR A 157 12.11 1.98 2.21
C TYR A 157 12.08 1.77 3.72
N VAL A 158 11.84 2.83 4.50
CA VAL A 158 11.69 2.73 5.95
C VAL A 158 10.45 1.90 6.30
N ASP A 159 9.32 2.17 5.65
CA ASP A 159 8.07 1.44 5.84
C ASP A 159 8.22 -0.05 5.52
N ALA A 160 8.80 -0.39 4.36
CA ALA A 160 9.08 -1.78 3.99
C ALA A 160 10.03 -2.48 4.96
N ALA A 161 11.04 -1.77 5.48
CA ALA A 161 11.95 -2.31 6.48
C ALA A 161 11.24 -2.56 7.82
N LEU A 162 10.39 -1.62 8.27
CA LEU A 162 9.58 -1.78 9.47
C LEU A 162 8.61 -2.96 9.36
N LEU A 163 7.93 -3.11 8.21
CA LEU A 163 7.06 -4.26 7.93
C LEU A 163 7.82 -5.59 7.96
N ALA A 164 9.04 -5.63 7.41
CA ALA A 164 9.88 -6.83 7.47
C ALA A 164 10.28 -7.17 8.93
N VAL A 165 10.64 -6.18 9.73
CA VAL A 165 10.94 -6.36 11.15
C VAL A 165 9.70 -6.83 11.91
N GLN A 166 8.53 -6.20 11.71
CA GLN A 166 7.27 -6.60 12.31
C GLN A 166 6.89 -8.04 11.94
N PHE A 167 7.06 -8.42 10.68
CA PHE A 167 6.84 -9.79 10.21
C PHE A 167 7.66 -10.82 11.00
N LEU A 168 8.98 -10.56 11.14
CA LEU A 168 9.87 -11.43 11.91
C LEU A 168 9.50 -11.48 13.41
N MET A 169 9.16 -10.33 13.98
CA MET A 169 8.72 -10.25 15.37
C MET A 169 7.44 -11.04 15.60
N TYR A 170 6.42 -10.89 14.74
CA TYR A 170 5.15 -11.60 14.88
C TYR A 170 5.32 -13.13 14.77
N ILE A 171 6.20 -13.60 13.86
CA ILE A 171 6.54 -15.03 13.80
C ILE A 171 7.18 -15.48 15.12
N ARG A 172 8.14 -14.71 15.65
CA ARG A 172 8.89 -15.07 16.87
C ARG A 172 8.00 -15.17 18.10
N ILE A 173 7.01 -14.28 18.23
CA ILE A 173 6.10 -14.25 19.40
C ILE A 173 4.82 -15.08 19.17
N GLY A 174 4.73 -15.84 18.07
CA GLY A 174 3.60 -16.72 17.79
C GLY A 174 2.33 -16.00 17.27
N LEU A 175 2.41 -14.73 16.93
CA LEU A 175 1.29 -13.94 16.37
C LEU A 175 1.24 -14.09 14.83
N TRP A 176 1.17 -15.35 14.36
CA TRP A 176 1.15 -15.70 12.94
C TRP A 176 0.01 -15.05 12.12
N PRO A 177 -1.20 -14.69 12.69
CA PRO A 177 -2.24 -14.01 11.94
C PRO A 177 -1.78 -12.66 11.37
N TYR A 178 -1.04 -11.88 12.14
CA TYR A 178 -0.49 -10.60 11.70
C TYR A 178 0.61 -10.78 10.65
N SER A 179 1.42 -11.83 10.77
CA SER A 179 2.42 -12.18 9.75
C SER A 179 1.76 -12.53 8.42
N LEU A 180 0.65 -13.26 8.44
CA LEU A 180 -0.11 -13.59 7.24
C LEU A 180 -0.71 -12.33 6.59
N ALA A 181 -1.24 -11.38 7.38
CA ALA A 181 -1.77 -10.12 6.87
C ALA A 181 -0.67 -9.29 6.15
N ILE A 182 0.54 -9.24 6.70
CA ILE A 182 1.69 -8.59 6.05
C ILE A 182 2.04 -9.30 4.74
N LEU A 183 2.07 -10.64 4.71
CA LEU A 183 2.34 -11.39 3.47
C LEU A 183 1.29 -11.12 2.40
N ILE A 184 0.01 -11.04 2.76
CA ILE A 184 -1.08 -10.72 1.82
C ILE A 184 -0.90 -9.32 1.25
N ALA A 185 -0.56 -8.32 2.07
CA ALA A 185 -0.30 -6.96 1.62
C ALA A 185 0.89 -6.89 0.64
N PHE A 186 1.99 -7.58 0.94
CA PHE A 186 3.12 -7.69 0.02
C PHE A 186 2.76 -8.46 -1.25
N ALA A 187 2.01 -9.56 -1.15
CA ALA A 187 1.56 -10.31 -2.31
C ALA A 187 0.70 -9.45 -3.25
N ASN A 188 -0.22 -8.66 -2.70
CA ASN A 188 -1.00 -7.68 -3.47
C ASN A 188 -0.11 -6.66 -4.17
N PHE A 189 0.84 -6.06 -3.45
CA PHE A 189 1.82 -5.13 -4.03
C PHE A 189 2.62 -5.78 -5.16
N PHE A 190 3.21 -6.95 -4.94
CA PHE A 190 4.03 -7.63 -5.94
C PHE A 190 3.23 -8.16 -7.14
N LEU A 191 1.97 -8.53 -6.96
CA LEU A 191 1.09 -8.94 -8.04
C LEU A 191 0.94 -7.84 -9.10
N PHE A 192 0.82 -6.59 -8.67
CA PHE A 192 0.59 -5.45 -9.56
C PHE A 192 1.86 -4.68 -9.92
N PHE A 193 2.80 -4.55 -8.98
CA PHE A 193 4.00 -3.73 -9.13
C PHE A 193 5.29 -4.54 -9.27
N GLY A 194 5.26 -5.85 -9.03
CA GLY A 194 6.46 -6.69 -9.07
C GLY A 194 7.21 -6.59 -10.39
N SER A 195 6.53 -6.56 -11.53
CA SER A 195 7.18 -6.42 -12.84
C SER A 195 7.92 -5.08 -13.01
N ILE A 196 7.37 -4.00 -12.46
CA ILE A 196 7.98 -2.66 -12.49
C ILE A 196 9.16 -2.63 -11.53
N PHE A 197 8.97 -3.16 -10.32
CA PHE A 197 9.99 -3.24 -9.29
C PHE A 197 11.21 -4.06 -9.76
N PHE A 198 10.99 -5.30 -10.21
CA PHE A 198 12.08 -6.16 -10.71
C PHE A 198 12.78 -5.58 -11.94
N ARG A 199 12.06 -4.89 -12.82
CA ARG A 199 12.67 -4.18 -13.96
C ARG A 199 13.58 -3.06 -13.48
N LYS A 200 13.13 -2.20 -12.56
CA LYS A 200 13.95 -1.12 -12.00
C LYS A 200 15.19 -1.65 -11.27
N VAL A 201 15.05 -2.72 -10.48
CA VAL A 201 16.17 -3.37 -9.80
C VAL A 201 17.18 -3.92 -10.81
N ARG A 202 16.70 -4.68 -11.80
CA ARG A 202 17.57 -5.23 -12.87
C ARG A 202 18.30 -4.14 -13.65
N ASP A 203 17.59 -3.09 -14.01
CA ASP A 203 18.16 -1.97 -14.77
C ASP A 203 19.20 -1.22 -13.93
N HIS A 204 18.97 -1.04 -12.62
CA HIS A 204 19.97 -0.46 -11.72
C HIS A 204 21.28 -1.26 -11.70
N PHE A 205 21.20 -2.58 -11.57
CA PHE A 205 22.39 -3.45 -11.62
C PHE A 205 23.08 -3.44 -13.00
N LYS A 206 22.31 -3.45 -14.09
CA LYS A 206 22.82 -3.39 -15.46
C LYS A 206 23.57 -2.08 -15.71
N TYR A 207 22.99 -0.94 -15.35
CA TYR A 207 23.62 0.37 -15.52
C TYR A 207 24.83 0.57 -14.60
N ARG A 208 24.85 -0.03 -13.43
CA ARG A 208 26.02 -0.02 -12.53
C ARG A 208 27.22 -0.72 -13.19
N LYS A 209 26.98 -1.85 -13.84
CA LYS A 209 28.02 -2.61 -14.57
C LYS A 209 28.55 -1.82 -15.78
N VAL A 210 27.65 -1.22 -16.56
CA VAL A 210 28.01 -0.38 -17.72
C VAL A 210 28.83 0.85 -17.29
N ARG A 211 28.40 1.56 -16.23
CA ARG A 211 29.16 2.69 -15.68
C ARG A 211 30.57 2.30 -15.20
N LYS A 212 30.70 1.14 -14.58
CA LYS A 212 32.03 0.64 -14.14
C LYS A 212 32.96 0.39 -15.33
N ASN A 213 32.44 -0.29 -16.36
CA ASN A 213 33.19 -0.58 -17.57
C ASN A 213 33.60 0.73 -18.32
N PHE A 214 32.66 1.68 -18.45
CA PHE A 214 32.93 2.96 -19.09
C PHE A 214 33.98 3.78 -18.34
N ARG A 215 33.97 3.80 -17.00
CA ARG A 215 35.01 4.46 -16.20
C ARG A 215 36.39 3.81 -16.36
N SER A 216 36.45 2.47 -16.43
CA SER A 216 37.71 1.78 -16.67
C SER A 216 38.28 2.07 -18.05
N GLN A 217 37.43 2.17 -19.09
CA GLN A 217 37.89 2.54 -20.45
C GLN A 217 38.40 3.97 -20.52
N ILE A 218 37.75 4.94 -19.86
CA ILE A 218 38.25 6.33 -19.79
C ILE A 218 39.56 6.39 -19.04
N GLN A 219 39.74 5.61 -17.97
CA GLN A 219 41.03 5.60 -17.23
C GLN A 219 42.16 4.98 -18.03
N MET A 220 41.89 3.94 -18.83
CA MET A 220 42.88 3.37 -19.75
C MET A 220 43.29 4.38 -20.83
N SER A 221 42.32 4.98 -21.52
CA SER A 221 42.57 5.98 -22.56
C SER A 221 43.32 7.22 -22.05
N ARG A 222 43.14 7.61 -20.78
CA ARG A 222 43.94 8.70 -20.18
C ARG A 222 45.38 8.30 -19.91
N ARG A 223 45.63 7.07 -19.46
CA ARG A 223 47.00 6.57 -19.26
C ARG A 223 47.75 6.48 -20.56
N ASP A 224 47.11 5.97 -21.61
CA ASP A 224 47.73 5.87 -22.95
C ASP A 224 48.11 7.25 -23.51
N ASN A 225 47.33 8.31 -23.22
CA ASN A 225 47.67 9.70 -23.65
C ASN A 225 48.71 10.41 -22.75
N ASP A 226 48.89 9.94 -21.51
CA ASP A 226 49.93 10.51 -20.60
C ASP A 226 51.32 9.85 -20.81
N ASP A 227 51.34 8.70 -21.52
CA ASP A 227 52.58 7.95 -21.84
C ASP A 227 53.14 8.28 -23.25
N GLU A 228 52.45 9.10 -24.08
CA GLU A 228 52.92 9.69 -25.35
C GLU A 228 53.45 11.11 -25.15
#